data_e0c91567ef2dcac332aa77d5f5547d8b
#
_entry.id   e0c91567ef2dcac332aa77d5f5547d8b
#
_cell.length_a   1.000
_cell.length_b   1.000
_cell.length_c   1.000
_cell.angle_alpha   90.00
_cell.angle_beta   90.00
_cell.angle_gamma   90.00
#
_symmetry.space_group_name_H-M   'P 1'
#
loop_
_entity.id
_entity.type
_entity.pdbx_description
1 polymer ?
#
loop_
_entity_poly.entity_id
_entity_poly.type
_entity_poly.pdbx_seq_one_letter_code
_entity_poly.pdbx_strand_id
1 'polypeptide(L)'
;MGGATLARMSEPTPVRLVDLRETALDVDEVVAALEDETSGGLTLFVGRVRDHDHGKGVLGLDYTAHPSALGRLREVCERVAATYDVHGVAAVHRVGSLDIGDVAVVVATTSAHRGTSFDASRLLIDTLKAEVPIWKHQRFSDGSEEWVGSP
;
A
#
# COMPACT_ATOMS: atom_id res chain seq x y z
N MET A 1 10.56 -5.18 -36.71
CA MET A 1 9.99 -6.45 -36.32
C MET A 1 8.97 -6.27 -35.18
N GLY A 2 7.72 -6.36 -35.50
CA GLY A 2 6.65 -6.20 -34.53
C GLY A 2 6.67 -7.24 -33.44
N GLY A 3 7.17 -8.45 -33.69
CA GLY A 3 7.23 -9.50 -32.68
C GLY A 3 8.11 -9.16 -31.47
N ALA A 4 9.26 -8.56 -31.70
CA ALA A 4 10.14 -8.16 -30.57
C ALA A 4 9.51 -7.07 -29.73
N THR A 5 8.83 -6.10 -30.35
CA THR A 5 8.14 -5.04 -29.63
C THR A 5 6.96 -5.60 -28.85
N LEU A 6 6.17 -6.50 -29.43
CA LEU A 6 5.05 -7.13 -28.77
C LEU A 6 5.50 -7.98 -27.58
N ALA A 7 6.61 -8.71 -27.71
CA ALA A 7 7.15 -9.49 -26.61
C ALA A 7 7.50 -8.59 -25.40
N ARG A 8 8.14 -7.44 -25.64
CA ARG A 8 8.44 -6.49 -24.56
C ARG A 8 7.19 -5.89 -23.94
N MET A 9 6.19 -5.57 -24.76
CA MET A 9 4.93 -5.02 -24.28
C MET A 9 4.13 -6.02 -23.46
N SER A 10 4.31 -7.31 -23.72
CA SER A 10 3.60 -8.37 -23.00
C SER A 10 4.35 -8.88 -21.78
N GLU A 11 5.58 -8.42 -21.53
CA GLU A 11 6.30 -8.80 -20.32
C GLU A 11 5.58 -8.28 -19.10
N PRO A 12 5.39 -9.13 -18.07
CA PRO A 12 4.72 -8.68 -16.85
C PRO A 12 5.58 -7.65 -16.12
N THR A 13 4.96 -6.56 -15.71
CA THR A 13 5.60 -5.62 -14.80
C THR A 13 5.61 -6.22 -13.40
N PRO A 14 6.63 -5.94 -12.56
CA PRO A 14 6.59 -6.32 -11.15
C PRO A 14 5.44 -5.66 -10.38
N VAL A 15 4.98 -4.49 -10.80
CA VAL A 15 3.85 -3.83 -10.15
C VAL A 15 2.55 -4.52 -10.59
N ARG A 16 1.91 -5.25 -9.67
CA ARG A 16 0.79 -6.13 -9.97
C ARG A 16 -0.56 -5.54 -9.59
N LEU A 17 -0.61 -4.76 -8.50
CA LEU A 17 -1.85 -4.20 -8.01
C LEU A 17 -1.55 -2.88 -7.30
N VAL A 18 -2.19 -1.80 -7.75
CA VAL A 18 -2.11 -0.48 -7.12
C VAL A 18 -3.50 0.12 -7.16
N ASP A 19 -4.07 0.46 -5.99
CA ASP A 19 -5.40 1.02 -5.97
C ASP A 19 -5.67 1.84 -4.71
N LEU A 20 -6.66 2.73 -4.81
CA LEU A 20 -7.30 3.41 -3.68
C LEU A 20 -8.76 2.98 -3.68
N ARG A 21 -9.30 2.62 -2.51
CA ARG A 21 -10.65 2.05 -2.43
C ARG A 21 -11.47 2.67 -1.31
N GLU A 22 -12.72 2.94 -1.61
CA GLU A 22 -13.71 3.38 -0.61
C GLU A 22 -14.36 2.20 0.12
N THR A 23 -14.13 0.98 -0.36
CA THR A 23 -14.67 -0.25 0.24
C THR A 23 -13.60 -0.99 1.03
N ALA A 24 -14.02 -1.94 1.85
CA ALA A 24 -13.10 -2.75 2.66
C ALA A 24 -12.03 -3.41 1.80
N LEU A 25 -10.78 -3.37 2.27
CA LEU A 25 -9.66 -4.02 1.58
C LEU A 25 -9.68 -5.52 1.80
N ASP A 26 -9.39 -6.26 0.74
CA ASP A 26 -9.29 -7.72 0.78
C ASP A 26 -7.81 -8.13 0.74
N VAL A 27 -7.31 -8.60 1.86
CA VAL A 27 -5.91 -9.04 1.98
C VAL A 27 -5.63 -10.21 1.04
N ASP A 28 -6.57 -11.13 0.89
CA ASP A 28 -6.41 -12.29 0.01
C ASP A 28 -6.22 -11.88 -1.46
N GLU A 29 -6.90 -10.83 -1.88
CA GLU A 29 -6.73 -10.29 -3.24
C GLU A 29 -5.30 -9.82 -3.47
N VAL A 30 -4.71 -9.15 -2.49
CA VAL A 30 -3.33 -8.65 -2.58
C VAL A 30 -2.34 -9.82 -2.66
N VAL A 31 -2.53 -10.83 -1.82
CA VAL A 31 -1.68 -12.03 -1.83
C VAL A 31 -1.80 -12.75 -3.17
N ALA A 32 -3.03 -12.92 -3.67
CA ALA A 32 -3.26 -13.60 -4.95
C ALA A 32 -2.63 -12.85 -6.13
N ALA A 33 -2.61 -11.52 -6.08
CA ALA A 33 -1.99 -10.70 -7.13
C ALA A 33 -0.47 -10.93 -7.23
N LEU A 34 0.16 -11.43 -6.17
CA LEU A 34 1.61 -11.66 -6.10
C LEU A 34 1.99 -13.13 -6.23
N GLU A 35 1.09 -14.00 -6.63
CA GLU A 35 1.43 -15.40 -6.87
C GLU A 35 2.51 -15.51 -7.93
N ASP A 36 3.57 -16.25 -7.61
CA ASP A 36 4.73 -16.41 -8.47
C ASP A 36 5.52 -17.65 -8.04
N GLU A 37 5.61 -18.61 -8.96
CA GLU A 37 6.29 -19.88 -8.68
C GLU A 37 7.80 -19.73 -8.45
N THR A 38 8.39 -18.61 -8.90
CA THR A 38 9.82 -18.37 -8.73
C THR A 38 10.15 -17.62 -7.46
N SER A 39 9.14 -17.21 -6.69
CA SER A 39 9.31 -16.46 -5.46
C SER A 39 9.23 -17.36 -4.25
N GLY A 40 10.26 -17.31 -3.39
CA GLY A 40 10.30 -18.03 -2.15
C GLY A 40 9.83 -17.23 -0.94
N GLY A 41 9.78 -15.90 -1.05
CA GLY A 41 9.41 -15.01 0.05
C GLY A 41 8.39 -13.97 -0.36
N LEU A 42 7.25 -13.95 0.34
CA LEU A 42 6.26 -12.89 0.24
C LEU A 42 6.17 -12.19 1.60
N THR A 43 6.28 -10.87 1.59
CA THR A 43 6.15 -10.05 2.80
C THR A 43 4.92 -9.19 2.66
N LEU A 44 4.05 -9.28 3.65
CA LEU A 44 2.78 -8.58 3.71
C LEU A 44 2.77 -7.66 4.92
N PHE A 45 2.41 -6.40 4.71
CA PHE A 45 2.12 -5.49 5.80
C PHE A 45 0.65 -5.08 5.71
N VAL A 46 -0.06 -5.20 6.83
CA VAL A 46 -1.45 -4.77 6.96
C VAL A 46 -1.52 -3.71 8.04
N GLY A 47 -1.89 -2.49 7.65
CA GLY A 47 -2.13 -1.40 8.60
C GLY A 47 -3.60 -1.34 8.97
N ARG A 48 -3.88 -1.21 10.27
CA ARG A 48 -5.25 -1.16 10.80
C ARG A 48 -5.47 0.10 11.62
N VAL A 49 -6.73 0.49 11.76
CA VAL A 49 -7.12 1.59 12.63
C VAL A 49 -7.09 1.14 14.06
N ARG A 50 -6.24 1.80 14.88
CA ARG A 50 -6.11 1.50 16.31
C ARG A 50 -7.13 2.28 17.14
N ASP A 51 -7.45 1.76 18.31
CA ASP A 51 -8.41 2.37 19.23
C ASP A 51 -7.82 3.49 20.08
N HIS A 52 -6.54 3.82 19.92
CA HIS A 52 -5.89 4.93 20.65
C HIS A 52 -4.72 5.49 19.85
N ASP A 53 -4.45 6.77 20.07
CA ASP A 53 -3.31 7.48 19.49
C ASP A 53 -2.95 8.65 20.42
N HIS A 54 -1.65 8.89 20.61
CA HIS A 54 -1.15 9.94 21.52
C HIS A 54 -1.76 9.85 22.93
N GLY A 55 -2.02 8.64 23.41
CA GLY A 55 -2.62 8.41 24.72
C GLY A 55 -4.11 8.70 24.81
N LYS A 56 -4.77 8.95 23.69
CA LYS A 56 -6.22 9.22 23.61
C LYS A 56 -6.94 8.08 22.92
N GLY A 57 -8.18 7.81 23.33
CA GLY A 57 -9.06 6.87 22.64
C GLY A 57 -9.51 7.45 21.32
N VAL A 58 -9.44 6.63 20.25
CA VAL A 58 -9.88 6.98 18.90
C VAL A 58 -11.24 6.36 18.64
N LEU A 59 -12.19 7.15 18.14
CA LEU A 59 -13.53 6.66 17.77
C LEU A 59 -13.60 6.20 16.32
N GLY A 60 -12.80 6.79 15.47
CA GLY A 60 -12.77 6.50 14.05
C GLY A 60 -11.97 7.55 13.32
N LEU A 61 -11.81 7.37 12.03
CA LEU A 61 -11.09 8.33 11.20
C LEU A 61 -11.60 8.33 9.77
N ASP A 62 -11.23 9.39 9.05
CA ASP A 62 -11.48 9.51 7.62
C ASP A 62 -10.15 9.71 6.91
N TYR A 63 -9.95 9.01 5.81
CA TYR A 63 -8.84 9.23 4.90
C TYR A 63 -9.31 10.02 3.69
N THR A 64 -8.56 11.07 3.35
CA THR A 64 -8.79 11.88 2.18
C THR A 64 -7.56 11.82 1.29
N ALA A 65 -7.77 11.54 0.01
CA ALA A 65 -6.70 11.44 -0.96
C ALA A 65 -6.75 12.60 -1.95
N HIS A 66 -5.57 13.20 -2.20
CA HIS A 66 -5.43 14.17 -3.28
C HIS A 66 -5.68 13.45 -4.63
N PRO A 67 -6.19 14.15 -5.67
CA PRO A 67 -6.37 13.52 -6.99
C PRO A 67 -5.13 12.87 -7.57
N SER A 68 -3.93 13.33 -7.20
CA SER A 68 -2.66 12.74 -7.63
C SER A 68 -2.24 11.49 -6.85
N ALA A 69 -2.96 11.13 -5.79
CA ALA A 69 -2.52 10.07 -4.86
C ALA A 69 -2.33 8.72 -5.55
N LEU A 70 -3.25 8.31 -6.41
CA LEU A 70 -3.13 7.02 -7.09
C LEU A 70 -1.90 6.97 -7.99
N GLY A 71 -1.64 8.01 -8.76
CA GLY A 71 -0.44 8.11 -9.60
C GLY A 71 0.84 8.10 -8.77
N ARG A 72 0.84 8.80 -7.65
CA ARG A 72 1.99 8.81 -6.73
C ARG A 72 2.23 7.44 -6.10
N LEU A 73 1.17 6.75 -5.73
CA LEU A 73 1.27 5.39 -5.17
C LEU A 73 1.89 4.45 -6.21
N ARG A 74 1.47 4.55 -7.47
CA ARG A 74 2.05 3.76 -8.55
C ARG A 74 3.54 4.07 -8.72
N GLU A 75 3.93 5.34 -8.71
CA GLU A 75 5.33 5.76 -8.80
C GLU A 75 6.18 5.16 -7.67
N VAL A 76 5.64 5.13 -6.45
CA VAL A 76 6.31 4.53 -5.30
C VAL A 76 6.54 3.03 -5.54
N CYS A 77 5.51 2.32 -6.01
CA CYS A 77 5.63 0.90 -6.33
C CYS A 77 6.67 0.64 -7.43
N GLU A 78 6.68 1.47 -8.46
CA GLU A 78 7.65 1.35 -9.56
C GLU A 78 9.07 1.61 -9.07
N ARG A 79 9.26 2.56 -8.14
CA ARG A 79 10.55 2.86 -7.53
C ARG A 79 11.06 1.67 -6.70
N VAL A 80 10.20 1.04 -5.94
CA VAL A 80 10.56 -0.17 -5.18
C VAL A 80 10.99 -1.29 -6.13
N ALA A 81 10.23 -1.49 -7.19
CA ALA A 81 10.56 -2.50 -8.21
C ALA A 81 11.89 -2.21 -8.92
N ALA A 82 12.26 -0.95 -9.04
CA ALA A 82 13.54 -0.56 -9.64
C ALA A 82 14.71 -0.65 -8.65
N THR A 83 14.43 -0.57 -7.36
CA THR A 83 15.46 -0.55 -6.30
C THR A 83 15.86 -1.96 -5.86
N TYR A 84 14.90 -2.87 -5.77
CA TYR A 84 15.12 -4.23 -5.31
C TYR A 84 14.73 -5.24 -6.39
N ASP A 85 15.36 -6.41 -6.34
CA ASP A 85 15.07 -7.51 -7.25
C ASP A 85 13.81 -8.25 -6.77
N VAL A 86 12.66 -7.60 -6.91
CA VAL A 86 11.36 -8.15 -6.56
C VAL A 86 10.67 -8.69 -7.80
N HIS A 87 9.86 -9.73 -7.62
CA HIS A 87 9.06 -10.33 -8.69
C HIS A 87 7.67 -9.73 -8.74
N GLY A 88 7.21 -9.18 -7.62
CA GLY A 88 5.90 -8.54 -7.55
C GLY A 88 5.83 -7.50 -6.44
N VAL A 89 5.05 -6.45 -6.69
CA VAL A 89 4.76 -5.35 -5.77
C VAL A 89 3.28 -5.06 -5.83
N ALA A 90 2.66 -4.87 -4.67
CA ALA A 90 1.25 -4.48 -4.59
C ALA A 90 1.05 -3.49 -3.44
N ALA A 91 0.15 -2.53 -3.65
CA ALA A 91 -0.21 -1.56 -2.63
C ALA A 91 -1.65 -1.10 -2.84
N VAL A 92 -2.47 -1.22 -1.80
CA VAL A 92 -3.86 -0.76 -1.80
C VAL A 92 -4.11 0.03 -0.53
N HIS A 93 -4.73 1.19 -0.64
CA HIS A 93 -5.04 2.05 0.51
C HIS A 93 -6.52 2.40 0.53
N ARG A 94 -7.13 2.40 1.75
CA ARG A 94 -8.49 2.87 1.94
C ARG A 94 -8.57 4.39 1.87
N VAL A 95 -9.71 4.87 1.40
CA VAL A 95 -10.15 6.26 1.52
C VAL A 95 -11.58 6.26 2.09
N GLY A 96 -12.00 7.39 2.65
CA GLY A 96 -13.30 7.51 3.29
C GLY A 96 -13.27 7.18 4.77
N SER A 97 -14.42 6.89 5.33
CA SER A 97 -14.58 6.65 6.77
C SER A 97 -14.21 5.23 7.15
N LEU A 98 -13.41 5.11 8.21
CA LEU A 98 -12.99 3.82 8.75
C LEU A 98 -13.32 3.74 10.24
N ASP A 99 -13.73 2.55 10.66
CA ASP A 99 -13.95 2.23 12.07
C ASP A 99 -12.70 1.58 12.68
N ILE A 100 -12.68 1.49 14.01
CA ILE A 100 -11.62 0.81 14.74
C ILE A 100 -11.51 -0.64 14.24
N GLY A 101 -10.27 -1.06 13.95
CA GLY A 101 -9.98 -2.40 13.46
C GLY A 101 -10.05 -2.55 11.94
N ASP A 102 -10.59 -1.58 11.22
CA ASP A 102 -10.64 -1.63 9.77
C ASP A 102 -9.23 -1.62 9.18
N VAL A 103 -9.07 -2.35 8.08
CA VAL A 103 -7.81 -2.38 7.35
C VAL A 103 -7.69 -1.09 6.54
N ALA A 104 -6.65 -0.32 6.82
CA ALA A 104 -6.41 0.97 6.18
C ALA A 104 -5.49 0.86 4.96
N VAL A 105 -4.51 -0.01 5.02
CA VAL A 105 -3.52 -0.18 3.94
C VAL A 105 -3.02 -1.61 3.91
N VAL A 106 -2.79 -2.11 2.72
CA VAL A 106 -2.15 -3.41 2.51
C VAL A 106 -1.05 -3.21 1.47
N VAL A 107 0.17 -3.52 1.83
CA VAL A 107 1.29 -3.54 0.90
C VAL A 107 1.99 -4.89 0.96
N ALA A 108 2.53 -5.32 -0.16
CA ALA A 108 3.21 -6.60 -0.22
C ALA A 108 4.26 -6.59 -1.33
N THR A 109 5.32 -7.35 -1.10
CA THR A 109 6.31 -7.65 -2.13
C THR A 109 6.63 -9.13 -2.11
N THR A 110 7.04 -9.66 -3.26
CA THR A 110 7.47 -11.04 -3.38
C THR A 110 8.79 -11.09 -4.16
N SER A 111 9.67 -11.98 -3.74
CA SER A 111 11.01 -12.11 -4.31
C SER A 111 11.52 -13.55 -4.14
N ALA A 112 12.67 -13.85 -4.75
CA ALA A 112 13.29 -15.18 -4.62
C ALA A 112 13.55 -15.53 -3.16
N HIS A 113 14.04 -14.55 -2.36
CA HIS A 113 14.45 -14.76 -0.98
C HIS A 113 13.85 -13.72 -0.04
N ARG A 114 13.68 -14.11 1.23
CA ARG A 114 13.00 -13.28 2.24
C ARG A 114 13.68 -11.94 2.52
N GLY A 115 14.99 -11.87 2.49
CA GLY A 115 15.71 -10.64 2.81
C GLY A 115 15.33 -9.49 1.88
N THR A 116 15.34 -9.74 0.58
CA THR A 116 14.93 -8.76 -0.42
C THR A 116 13.46 -8.37 -0.22
N SER A 117 12.61 -9.33 0.06
CA SER A 117 11.18 -9.08 0.29
C SER A 117 10.96 -8.19 1.53
N PHE A 118 11.67 -8.47 2.63
CA PHE A 118 11.57 -7.63 3.83
C PHE A 118 12.02 -6.19 3.55
N ASP A 119 13.16 -6.03 2.90
CA ASP A 119 13.71 -4.70 2.61
C ASP A 119 12.80 -3.92 1.67
N ALA A 120 12.30 -4.57 0.63
CA ALA A 120 11.41 -3.96 -0.36
C ALA A 120 10.09 -3.54 0.27
N SER A 121 9.47 -4.39 1.09
CA SER A 121 8.21 -4.06 1.75
C SER A 121 8.38 -2.93 2.75
N ARG A 122 9.50 -2.87 3.46
CA ARG A 122 9.80 -1.75 4.35
C ARG A 122 9.92 -0.44 3.57
N LEU A 123 10.69 -0.45 2.50
CA LEU A 123 10.83 0.76 1.66
C LEU A 123 9.47 1.18 1.12
N LEU A 124 8.65 0.23 0.70
CA LEU A 124 7.33 0.50 0.14
C LEU A 124 6.43 1.23 1.14
N ILE A 125 6.27 0.68 2.35
CA ILE A 125 5.38 1.31 3.33
C ILE A 125 5.94 2.64 3.83
N ASP A 126 7.25 2.73 4.06
CA ASP A 126 7.87 3.96 4.52
C ASP A 126 7.75 5.08 3.48
N THR A 127 7.98 4.77 2.21
CA THR A 127 7.88 5.75 1.12
C THR A 127 6.43 6.15 0.86
N LEU A 128 5.51 5.20 0.91
CA LEU A 128 4.09 5.48 0.79
C LEU A 128 3.65 6.50 1.85
N LYS A 129 4.00 6.24 3.09
CA LYS A 129 3.66 7.13 4.21
C LYS A 129 4.28 8.52 4.09
N ALA A 130 5.47 8.61 3.50
CA ALA A 130 6.18 9.89 3.37
C ALA A 130 5.73 10.71 2.16
N GLU A 131 5.34 10.06 1.05
CA GLU A 131 5.21 10.74 -0.23
C GLU A 131 3.83 10.70 -0.87
N VAL A 132 2.99 9.71 -0.54
CA VAL A 132 1.66 9.63 -1.14
C VAL A 132 0.72 10.60 -0.42
N PRO A 133 0.07 11.53 -1.16
CA PRO A 133 -0.73 12.57 -0.52
C PRO A 133 -2.11 12.05 -0.09
N ILE A 134 -2.11 11.31 1.00
CA ILE A 134 -3.28 10.84 1.72
C ILE A 134 -3.15 11.34 3.14
N TRP A 135 -4.16 12.05 3.64
CA TRP A 135 -4.16 12.54 5.01
C TRP A 135 -5.32 11.98 5.79
N LYS A 136 -5.14 11.96 7.11
CA LYS A 136 -6.03 11.31 8.05
C LYS A 136 -6.65 12.36 8.98
N HIS A 137 -7.96 12.30 9.14
CA HIS A 137 -8.70 13.08 10.13
C HIS A 137 -9.20 12.13 11.21
N GLN A 138 -8.65 12.24 12.42
CA GLN A 138 -9.01 11.39 13.56
C GLN A 138 -10.02 12.08 14.48
N ARG A 139 -10.97 11.29 14.97
CA ARG A 139 -11.93 11.73 15.99
C ARG A 139 -11.62 10.97 17.28
N PHE A 140 -11.39 11.74 18.36
CA PHE A 140 -11.05 11.16 19.65
C PHE A 140 -12.25 11.10 20.58
N SER A 141 -12.18 10.19 21.57
CA SER A 141 -13.25 9.97 22.54
C SER A 141 -13.46 11.17 23.49
N ASP A 142 -12.49 12.06 23.62
CA ASP A 142 -12.60 13.30 24.42
C ASP A 142 -13.29 14.45 23.65
N GLY A 143 -13.75 14.19 22.42
CA GLY A 143 -14.39 15.19 21.57
C GLY A 143 -13.42 16.01 20.72
N SER A 144 -12.11 15.81 20.88
CA SER A 144 -11.12 16.49 20.05
C SER A 144 -10.94 15.79 18.71
N GLU A 145 -10.34 16.49 17.76
CA GLU A 145 -10.06 16.01 16.42
C GLU A 145 -8.63 16.39 16.03
N GLU A 146 -8.05 15.64 15.10
CA GLU A 146 -6.69 15.88 14.63
C GLU A 146 -6.57 15.52 13.16
N TRP A 147 -5.91 16.39 12.39
CA TRP A 147 -5.49 16.09 11.03
C TRP A 147 -4.05 15.62 11.04
N VAL A 148 -3.78 14.46 10.41
CA VAL A 148 -2.44 13.89 10.28
C VAL A 148 -2.11 13.81 8.79
N GLY A 149 -0.91 14.25 8.47
CA GLY A 149 -0.52 14.46 7.08
C GLY A 149 -0.97 15.84 6.64
N SER A 150 -0.31 16.40 5.67
CA SER A 150 -0.60 17.74 5.22
C SER A 150 -1.44 17.70 3.96
N PRO A 151 -2.57 18.39 3.93
CA PRO A 151 -3.26 18.59 2.67
C PRO A 151 -2.42 19.42 1.71
#